data_b9e236e90d66d89d0859c99f9f0a037b
#
_entry.id   b9e236e90d66d89d0859c99f9f0a037b
#
_cell.length_a   1.000
_cell.length_b   1.000
_cell.length_c   1.000
_cell.angle_alpha   90.00
_cell.angle_beta   90.00
_cell.angle_gamma   90.00
#
_symmetry.space_group_name_H-M   'P 1'
#
loop_
_entity.id
_entity.type
_entity.pdbx_description
1 polymer ?
#
loop_
_entity_poly.entity_id
_entity_poly.type
_entity_poly.pdbx_seq_one_letter_code
_entity_poly.pdbx_strand_id
1 'polypeptide(L)'
;YRWHNRKEEAANLEYLIGQQKDMGWKMLNNEHCILYHKGDSIALIGVENDGEPPFSQFADLPKAMQGTEGMFRILLSHNPTHWRREVLPDSDIELTLSGHTHAMQMEIFGHSLSSLIYPEWSGMYYEGKRALYVNVGIGYVGLPFRFGAWPEVTVIKLVSEKE
;
A
#
# COMPACT_ATOMS: atom_id res chain seq x y z
N TYR A 1 5.15 -9.37 -16.83
CA TYR A 1 5.94 -10.56 -17.14
C TYR A 1 5.02 -11.67 -17.65
N ARG A 2 5.49 -12.48 -18.60
CA ARG A 2 4.76 -13.68 -19.06
C ARG A 2 5.59 -14.89 -18.65
N TRP A 3 5.08 -15.66 -17.69
CA TRP A 3 5.68 -16.92 -17.24
C TRP A 3 5.21 -18.05 -18.15
N HIS A 4 6.04 -19.03 -18.42
CA HIS A 4 5.67 -20.19 -19.23
C HIS A 4 4.74 -21.14 -18.47
N ASN A 5 4.86 -21.15 -17.14
CA ASN A 5 4.02 -21.97 -16.26
C ASN A 5 4.04 -21.43 -14.81
N ARG A 6 3.08 -21.89 -13.99
CA ARG A 6 2.95 -21.50 -12.57
C ARG A 6 4.17 -21.84 -11.71
N LYS A 7 4.95 -22.87 -12.08
CA LYS A 7 6.13 -23.26 -11.32
C LYS A 7 7.25 -22.23 -11.48
N GLU A 8 7.45 -21.71 -12.68
CA GLU A 8 8.44 -20.63 -12.93
C GLU A 8 8.02 -19.33 -12.25
N GLU A 9 6.73 -19.00 -12.26
CA GLU A 9 6.17 -17.86 -11.57
C GLU A 9 6.44 -17.95 -10.06
N ALA A 10 6.11 -19.07 -9.42
CA ALA A 10 6.33 -19.30 -8.00
C ALA A 10 7.82 -19.25 -7.63
N ALA A 11 8.67 -19.91 -8.42
CA ALA A 11 10.13 -19.90 -8.18
C ALA A 11 10.73 -18.49 -8.29
N ASN A 12 10.24 -17.67 -9.24
CA ASN A 12 10.69 -16.30 -9.36
C ASN A 12 10.21 -15.43 -8.18
N LEU A 13 8.98 -15.61 -7.71
CA LEU A 13 8.47 -14.91 -6.54
C LEU A 13 9.29 -15.26 -5.30
N GLU A 14 9.57 -16.55 -5.07
CA GLU A 14 10.39 -17.02 -3.97
C GLU A 14 11.81 -16.42 -4.03
N TYR A 15 12.43 -16.42 -5.21
CA TYR A 15 13.72 -15.80 -5.43
C TYR A 15 13.71 -14.30 -5.11
N LEU A 16 12.68 -13.56 -5.58
CA LEU A 16 12.54 -12.13 -5.31
C LEU A 16 12.41 -11.83 -3.82
N ILE A 17 11.56 -12.59 -3.12
CA ILE A 17 11.39 -12.47 -1.66
C ILE A 17 12.71 -12.77 -0.94
N GLY A 18 13.45 -13.78 -1.39
CA GLY A 18 14.77 -14.10 -0.87
C GLY A 18 15.75 -12.93 -1.01
N GLN A 19 15.86 -12.34 -2.21
CA GLN A 19 16.71 -11.18 -2.45
C GLN A 19 16.34 -9.98 -1.57
N GLN A 20 15.05 -9.72 -1.36
CA GLN A 20 14.59 -8.63 -0.49
C GLN A 20 14.98 -8.88 0.97
N LYS A 21 14.88 -10.13 1.45
CA LYS A 21 15.34 -10.52 2.79
C LYS A 21 16.85 -10.39 2.96
N ASP A 22 17.61 -10.78 1.94
CA ASP A 22 19.10 -10.67 1.92
C ASP A 22 19.55 -9.20 1.96
N MET A 23 18.75 -8.27 1.42
CA MET A 23 18.95 -6.83 1.57
C MET A 23 18.57 -6.29 2.96
N GLY A 24 18.09 -7.14 3.86
CA GLY A 24 17.67 -6.75 5.22
C GLY A 24 16.24 -6.18 5.29
N TRP A 25 15.44 -6.32 4.24
CA TRP A 25 14.06 -5.86 4.28
C TRP A 25 13.18 -6.85 5.03
N LYS A 26 12.31 -6.32 5.91
CA LYS A 26 11.26 -7.10 6.56
C LYS A 26 10.03 -7.10 5.66
N MET A 27 9.75 -8.25 5.06
CA MET A 27 8.53 -8.44 4.28
C MET A 27 7.34 -8.67 5.23
N LEU A 28 6.23 -8.01 4.96
CA LEU A 28 4.97 -8.15 5.70
C LEU A 28 3.90 -8.68 4.74
N ASN A 29 3.95 -9.97 4.45
CA ASN A 29 3.02 -10.65 3.55
C ASN A 29 1.88 -11.28 4.36
N ASN A 30 0.79 -10.52 4.56
CA ASN A 30 -0.29 -10.84 5.50
C ASN A 30 0.23 -11.01 6.94
N GLU A 31 1.08 -10.06 7.34
CA GLU A 31 1.78 -10.02 8.63
C GLU A 31 1.82 -8.60 9.19
N HIS A 32 2.25 -8.46 10.42
CA HIS A 32 2.50 -7.15 11.02
C HIS A 32 3.80 -7.12 11.82
N CYS A 33 4.21 -5.92 12.20
CA CYS A 33 5.19 -5.71 13.26
C CYS A 33 4.77 -4.54 14.14
N ILE A 34 5.19 -4.61 15.40
CA ILE A 34 4.96 -3.53 16.35
C ILE A 34 6.19 -2.63 16.39
N LEU A 35 5.96 -1.34 16.21
CA LEU A 35 6.98 -0.31 16.32
C LEU A 35 6.82 0.41 17.66
N TYR A 36 7.90 0.53 18.40
CA TYR A 36 7.93 1.16 19.73
C TYR A 36 8.69 2.47 19.69
N HIS A 37 8.14 3.50 20.30
CA HIS A 37 8.82 4.78 20.46
C HIS A 37 8.40 5.47 21.76
N LYS A 38 9.35 5.77 22.65
CA LYS A 38 9.14 6.52 23.92
C LYS A 38 7.98 6.00 24.78
N GLY A 39 7.78 4.68 24.81
CA GLY A 39 6.72 4.05 25.59
C GLY A 39 5.39 3.88 24.87
N ASP A 40 5.21 4.45 23.70
CA ASP A 40 4.09 4.23 22.81
C ASP A 40 4.38 3.11 21.79
N SER A 41 3.33 2.54 21.24
CA SER A 41 3.45 1.51 20.20
C SER A 41 2.39 1.69 19.11
N ILE A 42 2.78 1.38 17.89
CA ILE A 42 1.89 1.33 16.74
C ILE A 42 2.06 0.00 16.01
N ALA A 43 1.00 -0.48 15.36
CA ALA A 43 1.05 -1.66 14.52
C ALA A 43 1.26 -1.26 13.06
N LEU A 44 2.35 -1.72 12.45
CA LEU A 44 2.57 -1.63 11.02
C LEU A 44 2.18 -2.96 10.38
N ILE A 45 1.10 -2.96 9.62
CA ILE A 45 0.48 -4.12 9.01
C ILE A 45 0.80 -4.11 7.52
N GLY A 46 1.10 -5.25 6.93
CA GLY A 46 1.28 -5.41 5.51
C GLY A 46 0.44 -6.56 4.98
N VAL A 47 -0.14 -6.37 3.81
CA VAL A 47 -0.88 -7.40 3.10
C VAL A 47 -0.26 -7.67 1.73
N GLU A 48 -0.48 -8.88 1.22
CA GLU A 48 -0.18 -9.20 -0.17
C GLU A 48 -1.05 -8.38 -1.11
N ASN A 49 -0.74 -8.40 -2.42
CA ASN A 49 -1.47 -7.58 -3.37
C ASN A 49 -2.96 -7.89 -3.36
N ASP A 50 -3.76 -6.85 -3.30
CA ASP A 50 -5.19 -6.92 -3.34
C ASP A 50 -5.78 -5.75 -4.12
N GLY A 51 -6.47 -6.05 -5.22
CA GLY A 51 -7.04 -5.05 -6.11
C GLY A 51 -8.28 -5.57 -6.83
N GLU A 52 -8.99 -4.66 -7.48
CA GLU A 52 -10.08 -5.03 -8.36
C GLU A 52 -9.57 -5.86 -9.56
N PRO A 53 -10.35 -6.80 -10.07
CA PRO A 53 -9.98 -7.55 -11.25
C PRO A 53 -9.55 -6.65 -12.42
N PRO A 54 -8.49 -6.99 -13.17
CA PRO A 54 -7.82 -8.31 -13.22
C PRO A 54 -6.65 -8.49 -12.22
N PHE A 55 -6.51 -7.64 -11.22
CA PHE A 55 -5.45 -7.77 -10.21
C PHE A 55 -5.77 -8.91 -9.23
N SER A 56 -4.70 -9.47 -8.65
CA SER A 56 -4.81 -10.53 -7.65
C SER A 56 -5.45 -10.01 -6.35
N GLN A 57 -6.13 -10.91 -5.65
CA GLN A 57 -6.74 -10.68 -4.35
C GLN A 57 -6.18 -11.72 -3.37
N PHE A 58 -5.01 -11.45 -2.79
CA PHE A 58 -4.27 -12.35 -1.91
C PHE A 58 -4.12 -11.79 -0.48
N ALA A 59 -4.72 -10.61 -0.21
CA ALA A 59 -4.74 -10.08 1.14
C ALA A 59 -5.52 -11.03 2.07
N ASP A 60 -4.96 -11.18 3.27
CA ASP A 60 -5.62 -11.80 4.41
C ASP A 60 -5.57 -10.78 5.55
N LEU A 61 -6.46 -9.78 5.46
CA LEU A 61 -6.49 -8.65 6.38
C LEU A 61 -6.76 -9.09 7.82
N PRO A 62 -7.71 -10.00 8.09
CA PRO A 62 -7.95 -10.50 9.45
C PRO A 62 -6.71 -11.15 10.07
N LYS A 63 -6.00 -11.99 9.31
CA LYS A 63 -4.74 -12.60 9.75
C LYS A 63 -3.66 -11.55 10.04
N ALA A 64 -3.48 -10.59 9.13
CA ALA A 64 -2.47 -9.55 9.25
C ALA A 64 -2.69 -8.65 10.48
N MET A 65 -3.95 -8.46 10.89
CA MET A 65 -4.35 -7.62 12.03
C MET A 65 -4.34 -8.37 13.38
N GLN A 66 -4.30 -9.69 13.40
CA GLN A 66 -4.45 -10.48 14.61
C GLN A 66 -3.44 -10.08 15.70
N GLY A 67 -3.91 -9.69 16.89
CA GLY A 67 -3.06 -9.29 18.02
C GLY A 67 -2.63 -7.82 17.99
N THR A 68 -3.25 -6.99 17.14
CA THR A 68 -3.00 -5.54 17.09
C THR A 68 -4.15 -4.71 17.66
N GLU A 69 -5.05 -5.34 18.41
CA GLU A 69 -6.25 -4.71 18.96
C GLU A 69 -5.88 -3.56 19.92
N GLY A 70 -6.57 -2.43 19.77
CA GLY A 70 -6.35 -1.24 20.61
C GLY A 70 -5.09 -0.44 20.30
N MET A 71 -4.31 -0.81 19.27
CA MET A 71 -3.17 -0.05 18.79
C MET A 71 -3.59 0.88 17.65
N PHE A 72 -2.88 2.00 17.48
CA PHE A 72 -2.94 2.75 16.23
C PHE A 72 -2.34 1.91 15.10
N ARG A 73 -3.11 1.70 14.03
CA ARG A 73 -2.78 0.78 12.94
C ARG A 73 -2.46 1.53 11.66
N ILE A 74 -1.33 1.17 11.05
CA ILE A 74 -0.95 1.63 9.72
C ILE A 74 -0.91 0.42 8.80
N LEU A 75 -1.68 0.45 7.73
CA LEU A 75 -1.71 -0.61 6.72
C LEU A 75 -0.88 -0.21 5.49
N LEU A 76 -0.01 -1.11 5.07
CA LEU A 76 0.67 -1.09 3.78
C LEU A 76 -0.10 -2.00 2.81
N SER A 77 -0.83 -1.40 1.88
CA SER A 77 -1.58 -2.10 0.83
C SER A 77 -1.32 -1.45 -0.52
N HIS A 78 -0.72 -2.20 -1.45
CA HIS A 78 -0.23 -1.63 -2.70
C HIS A 78 -1.33 -0.99 -3.55
N ASN A 79 -2.47 -1.67 -3.74
CA ASN A 79 -3.55 -1.18 -4.58
C ASN A 79 -4.59 -0.40 -3.75
N PRO A 80 -4.90 0.87 -4.08
CA PRO A 80 -5.82 1.69 -3.31
C PRO A 80 -7.27 1.19 -3.32
N THR A 81 -7.68 0.38 -4.31
CA THR A 81 -9.05 -0.17 -4.36
C THR A 81 -9.35 -1.12 -3.20
N HIS A 82 -8.31 -1.71 -2.58
CA HIS A 82 -8.44 -2.51 -1.36
C HIS A 82 -9.08 -1.72 -0.21
N TRP A 83 -8.80 -0.41 -0.13
CA TRP A 83 -9.31 0.43 0.95
C TRP A 83 -10.85 0.45 1.02
N ARG A 84 -11.53 0.73 -0.11
CA ARG A 84 -13.00 0.74 -0.12
C ARG A 84 -13.60 -0.66 -0.11
N ARG A 85 -12.91 -1.61 -0.71
CA ARG A 85 -13.43 -2.96 -0.87
C ARG A 85 -13.45 -3.77 0.43
N GLU A 86 -12.42 -3.65 1.26
CA GLU A 86 -12.25 -4.47 2.47
C GLU A 86 -11.85 -3.65 3.70
N VAL A 87 -10.88 -2.71 3.57
CA VAL A 87 -10.34 -2.02 4.76
C VAL A 87 -11.41 -1.19 5.45
N LEU A 88 -12.21 -0.42 4.71
CA LEU A 88 -13.27 0.42 5.29
C LEU A 88 -14.42 -0.39 5.89
N PRO A 89 -14.99 -1.42 5.24
CA PRO A 89 -16.10 -2.17 5.83
C PRO A 89 -15.67 -3.11 6.96
N ASP A 90 -14.49 -3.73 6.88
CA ASP A 90 -14.12 -4.89 7.69
C ASP A 90 -13.02 -4.60 8.72
N SER A 91 -12.58 -3.34 8.86
CA SER A 91 -11.54 -2.97 9.83
C SER A 91 -11.76 -1.57 10.42
N ASP A 92 -10.95 -1.26 11.43
CA ASP A 92 -10.85 0.06 12.07
C ASP A 92 -9.46 0.70 11.89
N ILE A 93 -8.73 0.30 10.85
CA ILE A 93 -7.39 0.83 10.52
C ILE A 93 -7.45 2.33 10.30
N GLU A 94 -6.59 3.07 11.00
CA GLU A 94 -6.59 4.54 10.99
C GLU A 94 -5.91 5.13 9.75
N LEU A 95 -4.81 4.50 9.29
CA LEU A 95 -4.06 4.99 8.14
C LEU A 95 -3.72 3.85 7.18
N THR A 96 -4.10 4.00 5.92
CA THR A 96 -3.68 3.10 4.84
C THR A 96 -2.72 3.84 3.91
N LEU A 97 -1.63 3.18 3.53
CA LEU A 97 -0.64 3.69 2.59
C LEU A 97 -0.66 2.82 1.34
N SER A 98 -0.91 3.44 0.20
CA SER A 98 -1.00 2.77 -1.09
C SER A 98 -0.15 3.45 -2.15
N GLY A 99 0.02 2.77 -3.28
CA GLY A 99 0.70 3.28 -4.46
C GLY A 99 -0.05 2.91 -5.74
N HIS A 100 0.54 2.09 -6.59
CA HIS A 100 -0.03 1.40 -7.75
C HIS A 100 -0.38 2.29 -8.94
N THR A 101 -1.11 3.37 -8.75
CA THR A 101 -1.72 4.16 -9.83
C THR A 101 -0.71 4.90 -10.69
N HIS A 102 0.43 5.29 -10.12
CA HIS A 102 1.43 6.18 -10.72
C HIS A 102 0.82 7.49 -11.27
N ALA A 103 -0.44 7.81 -10.96
CA ALA A 103 -1.26 8.81 -11.64
C ALA A 103 -1.27 8.61 -13.18
N MET A 104 -1.16 7.34 -13.66
CA MET A 104 -0.89 7.01 -15.07
C MET A 104 0.27 7.83 -15.69
N GLN A 105 1.22 8.27 -14.84
CA GLN A 105 2.40 9.07 -15.21
C GLN A 105 2.07 10.42 -15.87
N MET A 106 0.80 10.83 -15.88
CA MET A 106 0.34 12.08 -16.48
C MET A 106 -0.71 12.75 -15.60
N GLU A 107 -0.44 14.01 -15.28
CA GLU A 107 -1.36 14.89 -14.56
C GLU A 107 -1.36 16.27 -15.20
N ILE A 108 -2.52 16.83 -15.46
CA ILE A 108 -2.71 18.15 -16.05
C ILE A 108 -3.74 18.89 -15.23
N PHE A 109 -3.36 20.02 -14.64
CA PHE A 109 -4.22 20.86 -13.81
C PHE A 109 -4.91 20.10 -12.65
N GLY A 110 -4.18 19.18 -12.00
CA GLY A 110 -4.72 18.39 -10.89
C GLY A 110 -5.63 17.22 -11.30
N HIS A 111 -5.65 16.87 -12.60
CA HIS A 111 -6.44 15.75 -13.13
C HIS A 111 -5.54 14.74 -13.83
N SER A 112 -5.79 13.47 -13.58
CA SER A 112 -5.14 12.35 -14.25
C SER A 112 -6.18 11.40 -14.84
N LEU A 113 -5.83 10.73 -15.93
CA LEU A 113 -6.68 9.67 -16.48
C LEU A 113 -6.90 8.51 -15.48
N SER A 114 -6.00 8.35 -14.51
CA SER A 114 -6.18 7.38 -13.43
C SER A 114 -7.45 7.61 -12.63
N SER A 115 -7.93 8.85 -12.51
CA SER A 115 -9.18 9.18 -11.80
C SER A 115 -10.44 8.55 -12.42
N LEU A 116 -10.37 8.14 -13.68
CA LEU A 116 -11.47 7.43 -14.35
C LEU A 116 -11.59 5.97 -13.91
N ILE A 117 -10.51 5.41 -13.34
CA ILE A 117 -10.43 4.01 -12.93
C ILE A 117 -10.33 3.91 -11.40
N TYR A 118 -9.56 4.79 -10.80
CA TYR A 118 -9.30 4.81 -9.35
C TYR A 118 -9.92 6.06 -8.73
N PRO A 119 -10.98 5.95 -7.92
CA PRO A 119 -11.50 7.09 -7.16
C PRO A 119 -10.43 7.73 -6.27
N GLU A 120 -9.59 6.89 -5.65
CA GLU A 120 -8.42 7.28 -4.87
C GLU A 120 -7.15 7.05 -5.70
N TRP A 121 -6.72 8.05 -6.47
CA TRP A 121 -5.61 7.89 -7.40
C TRP A 121 -4.31 8.60 -6.98
N SER A 122 -4.35 9.59 -6.12
CA SER A 122 -3.18 10.34 -5.63
C SER A 122 -3.52 11.19 -4.41
N GLY A 123 -2.58 11.31 -3.46
CA GLY A 123 -2.73 12.16 -2.29
C GLY A 123 -3.56 11.54 -1.17
N MET A 124 -4.11 12.40 -0.32
CA MET A 124 -4.78 12.02 0.92
C MET A 124 -6.31 12.01 0.77
N TYR A 125 -6.94 10.94 1.24
CA TYR A 125 -8.39 10.76 1.31
C TYR A 125 -8.81 10.45 2.74
N TYR A 126 -10.04 10.81 3.11
CA TYR A 126 -10.58 10.64 4.45
C TYR A 126 -11.97 10.04 4.44
N GLU A 127 -12.22 9.09 5.36
CA GLU A 127 -13.54 8.59 5.70
C GLU A 127 -13.69 8.60 7.24
N GLY A 128 -14.35 9.64 7.74
CA GLY A 128 -14.41 9.92 9.17
C GLY A 128 -13.02 10.18 9.75
N LYS A 129 -12.59 9.32 10.67
CA LYS A 129 -11.26 9.40 11.29
C LYS A 129 -10.19 8.53 10.59
N ARG A 130 -10.57 7.83 9.53
CA ARG A 130 -9.66 6.95 8.79
C ARG A 130 -9.14 7.65 7.55
N ALA A 131 -7.88 7.41 7.23
CA ALA A 131 -7.21 8.04 6.11
C ALA A 131 -6.57 7.00 5.16
N LEU A 132 -6.57 7.32 3.88
CA LEU A 132 -5.78 6.67 2.84
C LEU A 132 -4.84 7.69 2.24
N TYR A 133 -3.57 7.35 2.10
CA TYR A 133 -2.63 8.10 1.29
C TYR A 133 -2.18 7.27 0.10
N VAL A 134 -2.34 7.81 -1.10
CA VAL A 134 -1.90 7.18 -2.35
C VAL A 134 -0.69 7.93 -2.90
N ASN A 135 0.49 7.29 -2.87
CA ASN A 135 1.73 7.82 -3.40
C ASN A 135 1.88 7.45 -4.87
N VAL A 136 2.24 8.41 -5.73
CA VAL A 136 2.40 8.17 -7.17
C VAL A 136 3.74 7.52 -7.54
N GLY A 137 4.60 7.27 -6.56
CA GLY A 137 5.86 6.55 -6.72
C GLY A 137 6.98 7.34 -7.36
N ILE A 138 8.18 6.76 -7.34
CA ILE A 138 9.41 7.36 -7.88
C ILE A 138 9.77 6.80 -9.26
N GLY A 139 9.22 5.65 -9.63
CA GLY A 139 9.51 4.93 -10.88
C GLY A 139 8.59 5.27 -12.04
N TYR A 140 8.61 4.42 -13.06
CA TYR A 140 7.72 4.49 -14.21
C TYR A 140 7.24 3.08 -14.61
N VAL A 141 6.15 3.03 -15.37
CA VAL A 141 5.60 1.81 -15.94
C VAL A 141 5.56 1.94 -17.45
N GLY A 142 6.19 1.00 -18.15
CA GLY A 142 6.26 0.99 -19.62
C GLY A 142 7.19 2.07 -20.18
N LEU A 143 6.68 3.27 -20.38
CA LEU A 143 7.48 4.38 -20.91
C LEU A 143 8.19 5.15 -19.79
N PRO A 144 9.49 5.47 -19.93
CA PRO A 144 10.24 6.27 -18.96
C PRO A 144 9.89 7.77 -19.11
N PHE A 145 8.63 8.08 -18.86
CA PHE A 145 8.07 9.40 -19.03
C PHE A 145 7.10 9.73 -17.90
N ARG A 146 7.18 10.95 -17.37
CA ARG A 146 6.19 11.55 -16.48
C ARG A 146 5.94 12.99 -16.86
N PHE A 147 4.68 13.40 -16.80
CA PHE A 147 4.29 14.79 -17.04
C PHE A 147 3.26 15.21 -15.98
N GLY A 148 3.58 16.21 -15.16
CA GLY A 148 2.74 16.66 -14.05
C GLY A 148 2.76 15.71 -12.84
N ALA A 149 2.58 14.42 -13.05
CA ALA A 149 2.70 13.37 -12.03
C ALA A 149 4.18 13.08 -11.71
N TRP A 150 4.84 14.03 -11.05
CA TRP A 150 6.28 13.94 -10.75
C TRP A 150 6.59 12.83 -9.77
N PRO A 151 7.84 12.29 -9.77
CA PRO A 151 8.28 11.34 -8.76
C PRO A 151 8.10 11.89 -7.35
N GLU A 152 7.59 11.05 -6.45
CA GLU A 152 7.22 11.46 -5.11
C GLU A 152 7.88 10.59 -4.04
N VAL A 153 8.43 11.26 -3.02
CA VAL A 153 8.82 10.65 -1.74
C VAL A 153 8.07 11.39 -0.64
N THR A 154 7.23 10.67 0.12
CA THR A 154 6.38 11.25 1.16
C THR A 154 6.96 10.97 2.54
N VAL A 155 7.05 12.01 3.36
CA VAL A 155 7.39 11.90 4.79
C VAL A 155 6.12 12.09 5.61
N ILE A 156 5.74 11.07 6.39
CA ILE A 156 4.59 11.10 7.29
C ILE A 156 5.11 11.20 8.72
N LYS A 157 4.73 12.28 9.41
CA LYS A 157 5.02 12.45 10.83
C LYS A 157 3.80 12.08 11.65
N LEU A 158 3.91 11.06 12.47
CA LEU A 158 2.91 10.73 13.48
C LEU A 158 3.17 11.57 14.73
N VAL A 159 2.11 12.11 15.29
CA VAL A 159 2.15 12.89 16.54
C VAL A 159 1.14 12.33 17.52
N SER A 160 1.50 12.29 18.80
CA SER A 160 0.56 11.92 19.86
C SER A 160 -0.37 13.11 20.17
N GLU A 161 -1.64 12.84 20.44
CA GLU A 161 -2.59 13.88 20.88
C GLU A 161 -2.26 14.43 22.29
N LYS A 162 -1.28 13.80 22.98
CA LYS A 162 -0.87 14.17 24.34
C LYS A 162 0.28 15.18 24.40
N GLU A 163 0.70 15.73 23.26
CA GLU A 163 1.70 16.81 23.18
C GLU A 163 1.07 18.15 22.85
#